data_0d745d2f2ff0f292be53568696aabd86
#
_entry.id   0d745d2f2ff0f292be53568696aabd86
#
_cell.length_a   1.000
_cell.length_b   1.000
_cell.length_c   1.000
_cell.angle_alpha   90.00
_cell.angle_beta   90.00
_cell.angle_gamma   90.00
#
_symmetry.space_group_name_H-M   'P 1'
#
loop_
_entity.id
_entity.type
_entity.pdbx_description
1 polymer ?
#
loop_
_entity_poly.entity_id
_entity_poly.type
_entity_poly.pdbx_seq_one_letter_code
_entity_poly.pdbx_strand_id
1 'polypeptide(L)'
;FNIGIDFGSTYTMVSAYRNETEKLETVILGLGTPYIPTLVGGKAEQLEGLRYGSAAKGIMGRKGHVLYKAFKMLLTEKKSELLKERGYTEEITPAVVAEKFLTDLIQRVLEHYGEKEIDHVVIGAPEIWFKGVDSLSGRSILRNIFENMDCVKEVQVVSEPAAASAFFAYNYQTLRNEAYDGHILLIDYGGGTLDITLSRVSAGTDANGKQF
;
A
#
# COMPACT_ATOMS: atom_id res chain seq x y z
N PHE A 1 -11.90 10.30 -8.95
CA PHE A 1 -10.85 10.48 -7.94
C PHE A 1 -10.13 9.15 -7.73
N ASN A 2 -8.83 9.16 -7.92
CA ASN A 2 -7.99 7.96 -7.91
C ASN A 2 -6.93 8.09 -6.84
N ILE A 3 -6.51 6.97 -6.24
CA ILE A 3 -5.41 6.95 -5.28
C ILE A 3 -4.37 5.87 -5.58
N GLY A 4 -3.13 6.17 -5.25
CA GLY A 4 -2.04 5.22 -5.20
C GLY A 4 -1.61 4.99 -3.76
N ILE A 5 -1.39 3.74 -3.37
CA ILE A 5 -0.98 3.35 -2.02
C ILE A 5 0.36 2.61 -2.10
N ASP A 6 1.39 3.19 -1.50
CA ASP A 6 2.61 2.48 -1.15
C ASP A 6 2.43 1.87 0.24
N PHE A 7 2.03 0.61 0.28
CA PHE A 7 1.79 -0.13 1.51
C PHE A 7 3.09 -0.77 1.99
N GLY A 8 3.92 -0.01 2.69
CA GLY A 8 5.19 -0.49 3.22
C GLY A 8 5.08 -1.26 4.54
N SER A 9 6.09 -2.06 4.87
CA SER A 9 6.14 -2.81 6.13
C SER A 9 6.28 -1.92 7.37
N THR A 10 6.86 -0.74 7.22
CA THR A 10 7.11 0.22 8.31
C THR A 10 6.25 1.46 8.18
N TYR A 11 6.15 1.99 6.98
CA TYR A 11 5.36 3.17 6.65
C TYR A 11 4.51 2.92 5.41
N THR A 12 3.33 3.50 5.42
CA THR A 12 2.42 3.55 4.26
C THR A 12 2.34 5.00 3.78
N MET A 13 2.32 5.19 2.47
CA MET A 13 2.11 6.49 1.84
C MET A 13 0.92 6.42 0.88
N VAL A 14 0.24 7.55 0.73
CA VAL A 14 -0.87 7.67 -0.22
C VAL A 14 -0.61 8.86 -1.13
N SER A 15 -0.88 8.69 -2.41
CA SER A 15 -0.98 9.77 -3.38
C SER A 15 -2.39 9.81 -3.97
N ALA A 16 -2.86 10.99 -4.32
CA ALA A 16 -4.16 11.21 -4.93
C ALA A 16 -4.00 11.83 -6.31
N TYR A 17 -4.85 11.42 -7.25
CA TYR A 17 -4.95 11.99 -8.57
C TYR A 17 -6.39 12.37 -8.88
N ARG A 18 -6.60 13.64 -9.22
CA ARG A 18 -7.91 14.18 -9.60
C ARG A 18 -7.96 14.40 -11.10
N ASN A 19 -8.90 13.75 -11.76
CA ASN A 19 -9.07 13.86 -13.22
C ASN A 19 -9.39 15.29 -13.66
N GLU A 20 -10.17 16.05 -12.87
CA GLU A 20 -10.60 17.41 -13.21
C GLU A 20 -9.45 18.41 -13.24
N THR A 21 -8.44 18.20 -12.44
CA THR A 21 -7.29 19.11 -12.32
C THR A 21 -6.01 18.53 -12.91
N GLU A 22 -6.03 17.26 -13.30
CA GLU A 22 -4.86 16.47 -13.75
C GLU A 22 -3.67 16.55 -12.76
N LYS A 23 -4.00 16.74 -11.46
CA LYS A 23 -3.00 16.96 -10.42
C LYS A 23 -2.75 15.67 -9.62
N LEU A 24 -1.48 15.28 -9.57
CA LEU A 24 -0.99 14.27 -8.67
C LEU A 24 -0.40 14.94 -7.42
N GLU A 25 -0.85 14.52 -6.24
CA GLU A 25 -0.35 15.04 -4.97
C GLU A 25 -0.15 13.94 -3.94
N THR A 26 0.81 14.16 -3.04
CA THR A 26 1.00 13.27 -1.88
C THR A 26 0.03 13.66 -0.77
N VAL A 27 -0.70 12.67 -0.25
CA VAL A 27 -1.71 12.89 0.80
C VAL A 27 -1.02 13.01 2.16
N ILE A 28 -1.35 14.06 2.90
CA ILE A 28 -0.85 14.29 4.25
C ILE A 28 -2.00 14.16 5.25
N LEU A 29 -2.09 13.02 5.90
CA LEU A 29 -3.13 12.72 6.90
C LEU A 29 -2.64 12.98 8.33
N GLY A 30 -2.87 14.17 8.84
CA GLY A 30 -2.51 14.53 10.22
C GLY A 30 -1.10 15.09 10.34
N LEU A 31 -0.30 14.66 11.25
CA LEU A 31 1.00 15.13 11.74
C LEU A 31 1.99 15.87 10.78
N GLY A 32 1.52 16.40 9.65
CA GLY A 32 2.34 17.17 8.70
C GLY A 32 3.38 16.34 7.94
N THR A 33 3.24 15.02 7.91
CA THR A 33 4.10 14.10 7.19
C THR A 33 3.28 13.11 6.36
N PRO A 34 3.74 12.75 5.15
CA PRO A 34 3.08 11.75 4.33
C PRO A 34 3.30 10.31 4.85
N TYR A 35 4.24 10.12 5.78
CA TYR A 35 4.61 8.81 6.30
C TYR A 35 3.66 8.36 7.40
N ILE A 36 2.76 7.44 7.09
CA ILE A 36 1.82 6.85 8.03
C ILE A 36 2.45 5.57 8.57
N PRO A 37 2.72 5.45 9.89
CA PRO A 37 3.25 4.21 10.44
C PRO A 37 2.31 3.03 10.15
N THR A 38 2.83 1.95 9.58
CA THR A 38 2.07 0.72 9.31
C THR A 38 1.95 -0.08 10.60
N LEU A 39 1.11 0.44 11.50
CA LEU A 39 0.91 -0.06 12.85
C LEU A 39 -0.59 -0.17 13.16
N VAL A 40 -0.96 -1.26 13.84
CA VAL A 40 -2.27 -1.45 14.43
C VAL A 40 -2.08 -1.90 15.88
N GLY A 41 -2.81 -1.31 16.80
CA GLY A 41 -2.67 -1.65 18.20
C GLY A 41 -4.00 -1.63 18.95
N GLY A 42 -4.15 -2.53 19.91
CA GLY A 42 -5.36 -2.66 20.71
C GLY A 42 -5.19 -3.61 21.89
N LYS A 43 -6.29 -3.94 22.53
CA LYS A 43 -6.29 -5.01 23.53
C LYS A 43 -6.02 -6.35 22.84
N ALA A 44 -5.27 -7.22 23.51
CA ALA A 44 -5.01 -8.55 23.01
C ALA A 44 -6.33 -9.31 22.77
N GLU A 45 -6.37 -10.07 21.67
CA GLU A 45 -7.52 -10.91 21.29
C GLU A 45 -8.84 -10.14 21.07
N GLN A 46 -8.76 -8.82 20.78
CA GLN A 46 -9.94 -7.98 20.51
C GLN A 46 -9.73 -7.16 19.24
N LEU A 47 -10.77 -7.08 18.40
CA LEU A 47 -10.82 -6.21 17.21
C LEU A 47 -11.46 -4.86 17.48
N GLU A 48 -12.06 -4.67 18.65
CA GLU A 48 -12.71 -3.43 19.05
C GLU A 48 -11.70 -2.42 19.63
N GLY A 49 -11.91 -1.15 19.34
CA GLY A 49 -11.08 -0.06 19.87
C GLY A 49 -9.63 -0.09 19.36
N LEU A 50 -9.40 -0.65 18.19
CA LEU A 50 -8.11 -0.63 17.53
C LEU A 50 -7.68 0.81 17.25
N ARG A 51 -6.38 1.05 17.31
CA ARG A 51 -5.73 2.31 16.93
C ARG A 51 -4.77 2.05 15.79
N TYR A 52 -4.66 3.03 14.89
CA TYR A 52 -3.92 2.89 13.65
C TYR A 52 -2.83 3.95 13.53
N GLY A 53 -1.78 3.64 12.79
CA GLY A 53 -0.71 4.58 12.51
C GLY A 53 -0.03 5.11 13.76
N SER A 54 0.17 6.41 13.83
CA SER A 54 0.83 7.07 14.96
C SER A 54 0.07 6.90 16.28
N ALA A 55 -1.25 6.79 16.26
CA ALA A 55 -2.06 6.57 17.46
C ALA A 55 -1.81 5.18 18.10
N ALA A 56 -1.42 4.20 17.30
CA ALA A 56 -1.07 2.87 17.79
C ALA A 56 0.21 2.86 18.63
N LYS A 57 1.15 3.79 18.41
CA LYS A 57 2.39 3.88 19.19
C LYS A 57 2.14 4.05 20.70
N GLY A 58 1.06 4.72 21.07
CA GLY A 58 0.68 4.94 22.47
C GLY A 58 0.27 3.67 23.24
N ILE A 59 0.14 2.52 22.54
CA ILE A 59 -0.20 1.23 23.15
C ILE A 59 1.05 0.42 23.48
N MET A 60 2.18 0.75 22.88
CA MET A 60 3.43 0.00 23.03
C MET A 60 3.80 -0.16 24.52
N GLY A 61 4.06 -1.42 24.93
CA GLY A 61 4.45 -1.75 26.29
C GLY A 61 3.29 -1.77 27.32
N ARG A 62 2.04 -1.53 26.91
CA ARG A 62 0.88 -1.63 27.81
C ARG A 62 0.53 -3.10 28.06
N LYS A 63 0.41 -3.47 29.35
CA LYS A 63 -0.01 -4.81 29.74
C LYS A 63 -1.39 -5.15 29.15
N GLY A 64 -1.53 -6.37 28.62
CA GLY A 64 -2.79 -6.83 28.00
C GLY A 64 -3.11 -6.20 26.64
N HIS A 65 -2.12 -5.53 26.02
CA HIS A 65 -2.26 -4.95 24.69
C HIS A 65 -1.24 -5.56 23.72
N VAL A 66 -1.58 -5.55 22.46
CA VAL A 66 -0.74 -6.00 21.36
C VAL A 66 -0.52 -4.85 20.36
N LEU A 67 0.68 -4.78 19.81
CA LEU A 67 1.02 -3.88 18.71
C LEU A 67 1.42 -4.74 17.50
N TYR A 68 0.54 -4.79 16.51
CA TYR A 68 0.81 -5.46 15.24
C TYR A 68 1.67 -4.55 14.36
N LYS A 69 2.81 -5.07 13.95
CA LYS A 69 3.79 -4.41 13.07
C LYS A 69 4.28 -5.38 12.01
N ALA A 70 4.74 -4.84 10.88
CA ALA A 70 5.23 -5.62 9.74
C ALA A 70 4.24 -6.72 9.27
N PHE A 71 2.94 -6.51 9.47
CA PHE A 71 1.90 -7.49 9.13
C PHE A 71 1.79 -7.72 7.62
N LYS A 72 2.21 -6.78 6.79
CA LYS A 72 2.34 -7.01 5.34
C LYS A 72 3.20 -8.23 5.04
N MET A 73 4.35 -8.37 5.71
CA MET A 73 5.28 -9.48 5.52
C MET A 73 4.70 -10.82 5.99
N LEU A 74 3.66 -10.78 6.80
CA LEU A 74 3.02 -11.96 7.38
C LEU A 74 1.74 -12.39 6.63
N LEU A 75 1.33 -11.65 5.60
CA LEU A 75 0.10 -11.97 4.84
C LEU A 75 0.12 -13.38 4.23
N THR A 76 1.30 -13.87 3.89
CA THR A 76 1.49 -15.21 3.31
C THR A 76 2.11 -16.20 4.30
N GLU A 77 2.30 -15.82 5.56
CA GLU A 77 2.90 -16.69 6.58
C GLU A 77 1.91 -17.77 7.03
N LYS A 78 2.35 -19.03 7.00
CA LYS A 78 1.54 -20.20 7.37
C LYS A 78 1.94 -20.80 8.73
N LYS A 79 3.06 -20.36 9.32
CA LYS A 79 3.56 -20.90 10.59
C LYS A 79 2.75 -20.36 11.76
N SER A 80 1.83 -21.16 12.27
CA SER A 80 0.93 -20.77 13.36
C SER A 80 1.65 -20.37 14.65
N GLU A 81 2.76 -21.01 14.99
CA GLU A 81 3.56 -20.67 16.16
C GLU A 81 4.15 -19.26 16.08
N LEU A 82 4.75 -18.90 14.93
CA LEU A 82 5.29 -17.57 14.71
C LEU A 82 4.20 -16.48 14.81
N LEU A 83 3.02 -16.78 14.28
CA LEU A 83 1.88 -15.85 14.34
C LEU A 83 1.38 -15.68 15.77
N LYS A 84 1.26 -16.76 16.54
CA LYS A 84 0.85 -16.72 17.96
C LYS A 84 1.84 -15.92 18.81
N GLU A 85 3.14 -16.12 18.65
CA GLU A 85 4.18 -15.36 19.36
C GLU A 85 4.07 -13.84 19.09
N ARG A 86 3.51 -13.44 17.94
CA ARG A 86 3.28 -12.05 17.58
C ARG A 86 1.89 -11.53 17.95
N GLY A 87 1.11 -12.31 18.69
CA GLY A 87 -0.20 -11.93 19.19
C GLY A 87 -1.36 -12.13 18.21
N TYR A 88 -1.12 -12.88 17.11
CA TYR A 88 -2.21 -13.26 16.20
C TYR A 88 -2.96 -14.48 16.73
N THR A 89 -4.24 -14.58 16.37
CA THR A 89 -5.14 -15.68 16.71
C THR A 89 -5.74 -16.27 15.43
N GLU A 90 -6.60 -17.28 15.57
CA GLU A 90 -7.35 -17.81 14.42
C GLU A 90 -8.31 -16.77 13.81
N GLU A 91 -8.86 -15.89 14.64
CA GLU A 91 -9.77 -14.82 14.21
C GLU A 91 -9.03 -13.52 13.82
N ILE A 92 -7.93 -13.22 14.51
CA ILE A 92 -7.13 -12.01 14.26
C ILE A 92 -5.86 -12.41 13.50
N THR A 93 -6.02 -12.60 12.20
CA THR A 93 -4.92 -12.94 11.28
C THR A 93 -4.21 -11.69 10.77
N PRO A 94 -3.00 -11.82 10.19
CA PRO A 94 -2.34 -10.70 9.51
C PRO A 94 -3.22 -10.05 8.42
N ALA A 95 -4.04 -10.84 7.70
CA ALA A 95 -4.96 -10.35 6.69
C ALA A 95 -6.07 -9.48 7.31
N VAL A 96 -6.66 -9.92 8.44
CA VAL A 96 -7.66 -9.13 9.17
C VAL A 96 -7.07 -7.83 9.69
N VAL A 97 -5.84 -7.86 10.23
CA VAL A 97 -5.16 -6.65 10.70
C VAL A 97 -4.87 -5.69 9.55
N ALA A 98 -4.43 -6.20 8.39
CA ALA A 98 -4.22 -5.40 7.19
C ALA A 98 -5.52 -4.79 6.68
N GLU A 99 -6.62 -5.56 6.65
CA GLU A 99 -7.94 -5.08 6.29
C GLU A 99 -8.38 -3.90 7.17
N LYS A 100 -8.28 -4.05 8.50
CA LYS A 100 -8.65 -2.98 9.44
C LYS A 100 -7.79 -1.72 9.25
N PHE A 101 -6.49 -1.88 9.03
CA PHE A 101 -5.58 -0.76 8.77
C PHE A 101 -5.93 -0.04 7.45
N LEU A 102 -6.13 -0.78 6.37
CA LEU A 102 -6.43 -0.22 5.06
C LEU A 102 -7.83 0.41 5.02
N THR A 103 -8.81 -0.16 5.73
CA THR A 103 -10.14 0.44 5.87
C THR A 103 -10.09 1.79 6.58
N ASP A 104 -9.38 1.88 7.72
CA ASP A 104 -9.15 3.16 8.41
C ASP A 104 -8.45 4.17 7.51
N LEU A 105 -7.43 3.73 6.79
CA LEU A 105 -6.69 4.58 5.85
C LEU A 105 -7.61 5.17 4.78
N ILE A 106 -8.41 4.33 4.13
CA ILE A 106 -9.36 4.75 3.07
C ILE A 106 -10.39 5.74 3.63
N GLN A 107 -10.96 5.47 4.78
CA GLN A 107 -11.92 6.39 5.42
C GLN A 107 -11.30 7.76 5.68
N ARG A 108 -10.09 7.81 6.21
CA ARG A 108 -9.36 9.06 6.46
C ARG A 108 -9.03 9.81 5.17
N VAL A 109 -8.72 9.11 4.09
CA VAL A 109 -8.49 9.73 2.77
C VAL A 109 -9.78 10.34 2.24
N LEU A 110 -10.89 9.62 2.31
CA LEU A 110 -12.21 10.11 1.88
C LEU A 110 -12.63 11.34 2.70
N GLU A 111 -12.48 11.30 4.02
CA GLU A 111 -12.76 12.43 4.90
C GLU A 111 -11.88 13.66 4.58
N HIS A 112 -10.58 13.44 4.30
CA HIS A 112 -9.64 14.51 3.96
C HIS A 112 -10.05 15.27 2.69
N TYR A 113 -10.57 14.55 1.69
CA TYR A 113 -11.01 15.14 0.43
C TYR A 113 -12.50 15.50 0.38
N GLY A 114 -13.28 15.10 1.38
CA GLY A 114 -14.74 15.27 1.39
C GLY A 114 -15.44 14.40 0.33
N GLU A 115 -14.79 13.30 -0.08
CA GLU A 115 -15.30 12.36 -1.07
C GLU A 115 -16.04 11.19 -0.41
N LYS A 116 -16.90 10.51 -1.16
CA LYS A 116 -17.66 9.35 -0.67
C LYS A 116 -17.16 8.03 -1.25
N GLU A 117 -16.51 8.08 -2.38
CA GLU A 117 -16.02 6.91 -3.11
C GLU A 117 -14.72 7.22 -3.85
N ILE A 118 -13.98 6.17 -4.17
CA ILE A 118 -12.74 6.21 -4.92
C ILE A 118 -12.97 5.41 -6.22
N ASP A 119 -12.67 6.01 -7.36
CA ASP A 119 -12.85 5.34 -8.65
C ASP A 119 -11.83 4.22 -8.85
N HIS A 120 -10.54 4.51 -8.60
CA HIS A 120 -9.48 3.52 -8.73
C HIS A 120 -8.52 3.60 -7.55
N VAL A 121 -8.22 2.43 -6.98
CA VAL A 121 -7.13 2.23 -6.03
C VAL A 121 -6.03 1.45 -6.72
N VAL A 122 -4.81 2.01 -6.75
CA VAL A 122 -3.60 1.29 -7.17
C VAL A 122 -2.76 1.03 -5.94
N ILE A 123 -2.47 -0.23 -5.63
CA ILE A 123 -1.64 -0.60 -4.47
C ILE A 123 -0.41 -1.40 -4.87
N GLY A 124 0.75 -1.02 -4.32
CA GLY A 124 2.01 -1.72 -4.51
C GLY A 124 2.09 -3.04 -3.74
N ALA A 125 2.65 -4.06 -4.38
CA ALA A 125 2.94 -5.35 -3.76
C ALA A 125 4.34 -5.84 -4.17
N PRO A 126 5.04 -6.61 -3.30
CA PRO A 126 6.34 -7.18 -3.62
C PRO A 126 6.32 -8.00 -4.90
N GLU A 127 7.35 -7.90 -5.72
CA GLU A 127 7.48 -8.63 -6.99
C GLU A 127 7.31 -10.14 -6.81
N ILE A 128 7.77 -10.68 -5.69
CA ILE A 128 7.67 -12.12 -5.39
C ILE A 128 6.22 -12.63 -5.39
N TRP A 129 5.24 -11.76 -5.08
CA TRP A 129 3.82 -12.13 -5.07
C TRP A 129 3.20 -12.23 -6.47
N PHE A 130 3.93 -11.84 -7.51
CA PHE A 130 3.53 -11.99 -8.91
C PHE A 130 4.09 -13.26 -9.56
N LYS A 131 4.99 -13.95 -8.85
CA LYS A 131 5.58 -15.21 -9.30
C LYS A 131 4.73 -16.37 -8.79
N GLY A 132 3.98 -17.00 -9.68
CA GLY A 132 3.13 -18.15 -9.37
C GLY A 132 1.63 -17.90 -9.51
N VAL A 133 0.86 -18.98 -9.45
CA VAL A 133 -0.61 -18.99 -9.69
C VAL A 133 -1.37 -19.18 -8.37
N ASP A 134 -0.80 -18.81 -7.24
CA ASP A 134 -1.44 -19.05 -5.95
C ASP A 134 -2.55 -18.01 -5.69
N SER A 135 -3.81 -18.49 -5.63
CA SER A 135 -4.97 -17.67 -5.27
C SER A 135 -4.91 -17.12 -3.83
N LEU A 136 -4.03 -17.69 -3.00
CA LEU A 136 -3.75 -17.24 -1.63
C LEU A 136 -2.49 -16.37 -1.54
N SER A 137 -2.02 -15.85 -2.65
CA SER A 137 -0.90 -14.92 -2.67
C SER A 137 -1.24 -13.63 -1.93
N GLY A 138 -0.24 -12.95 -1.39
CA GLY A 138 -0.45 -11.64 -0.75
C GLY A 138 -1.11 -10.63 -1.69
N ARG A 139 -0.88 -10.72 -3.00
CA ARG A 139 -1.56 -9.95 -4.04
C ARG A 139 -3.07 -10.17 -4.05
N SER A 140 -3.52 -11.43 -3.98
CA SER A 140 -4.94 -11.77 -3.94
C SER A 140 -5.59 -11.30 -2.64
N ILE A 141 -4.89 -11.42 -1.51
CA ILE A 141 -5.37 -10.92 -0.22
C ILE A 141 -5.59 -9.41 -0.28
N LEU A 142 -4.61 -8.63 -0.79
CA LEU A 142 -4.76 -7.18 -0.93
C LEU A 142 -5.92 -6.81 -1.85
N ARG A 143 -6.05 -7.48 -2.99
CA ARG A 143 -7.17 -7.25 -3.91
C ARG A 143 -8.50 -7.46 -3.23
N ASN A 144 -8.71 -8.59 -2.56
CA ASN A 144 -9.95 -8.93 -1.88
C ASN A 144 -10.31 -7.91 -0.79
N ILE A 145 -9.32 -7.37 -0.07
CA ILE A 145 -9.55 -6.33 0.95
C ILE A 145 -10.27 -5.12 0.32
N PHE A 146 -9.79 -4.64 -0.82
CA PHE A 146 -10.39 -3.47 -1.47
C PHE A 146 -11.68 -3.78 -2.23
N GLU A 147 -11.78 -4.96 -2.86
CA GLU A 147 -13.01 -5.40 -3.54
C GLU A 147 -14.20 -5.55 -2.57
N ASN A 148 -13.94 -5.74 -1.28
CA ASN A 148 -14.95 -5.79 -0.23
C ASN A 148 -15.28 -4.41 0.39
N MET A 149 -14.69 -3.32 -0.09
CA MET A 149 -15.01 -1.96 0.35
C MET A 149 -16.01 -1.31 -0.60
N ASP A 150 -17.24 -1.07 -0.16
CA ASP A 150 -18.29 -0.44 -0.98
C ASP A 150 -17.91 0.94 -1.53
N CYS A 151 -16.95 1.61 -0.89
CA CYS A 151 -16.46 2.92 -1.31
C CYS A 151 -15.35 2.87 -2.36
N VAL A 152 -14.93 1.69 -2.82
CA VAL A 152 -13.89 1.50 -3.85
C VAL A 152 -14.53 0.84 -5.07
N LYS A 153 -14.46 1.48 -6.25
CA LYS A 153 -15.04 0.93 -7.48
C LYS A 153 -14.13 -0.10 -8.13
N GLU A 154 -12.84 0.23 -8.24
CA GLU A 154 -11.86 -0.65 -8.88
C GLU A 154 -10.55 -0.67 -8.09
N VAL A 155 -9.90 -1.83 -8.04
CA VAL A 155 -8.57 -2.00 -7.45
C VAL A 155 -7.61 -2.67 -8.42
N GLN A 156 -6.41 -2.13 -8.50
CA GLN A 156 -5.30 -2.73 -9.23
C GLN A 156 -4.12 -2.94 -8.29
N VAL A 157 -3.65 -4.19 -8.21
CA VAL A 157 -2.41 -4.51 -7.49
C VAL A 157 -1.26 -4.55 -8.50
N VAL A 158 -0.26 -3.71 -8.29
CA VAL A 158 0.93 -3.59 -9.16
C VAL A 158 2.18 -3.99 -8.42
N SER A 159 3.22 -4.41 -9.14
CA SER A 159 4.50 -4.68 -8.48
C SER A 159 5.18 -3.36 -8.09
N GLU A 160 5.78 -3.32 -6.90
CA GLU A 160 6.50 -2.15 -6.39
C GLU A 160 7.57 -1.63 -7.35
N PRO A 161 8.43 -2.50 -7.93
CA PRO A 161 9.41 -2.04 -8.92
C PRO A 161 8.78 -1.46 -10.20
N ALA A 162 7.64 -2.02 -10.65
CA ALA A 162 6.94 -1.48 -11.81
C ALA A 162 6.35 -0.09 -11.51
N ALA A 163 5.75 0.09 -10.33
CA ALA A 163 5.23 1.38 -9.89
C ALA A 163 6.34 2.45 -9.79
N ALA A 164 7.49 2.09 -9.19
CA ALA A 164 8.64 2.99 -9.07
C ALA A 164 9.23 3.34 -10.45
N SER A 165 9.32 2.37 -11.36
CA SER A 165 9.79 2.61 -12.73
C SER A 165 8.84 3.51 -13.53
N ALA A 166 7.53 3.31 -13.36
CA ALA A 166 6.51 4.17 -13.98
C ALA A 166 6.58 5.61 -13.46
N PHE A 167 6.75 5.78 -12.14
CA PHE A 167 6.92 7.10 -11.52
C PHE A 167 8.19 7.81 -12.01
N PHE A 168 9.30 7.09 -12.14
CA PHE A 168 10.53 7.64 -12.71
C PHE A 168 10.30 8.10 -14.16
N ALA A 169 9.68 7.27 -15.00
CA ALA A 169 9.43 7.59 -16.41
C ALA A 169 8.51 8.82 -16.54
N TYR A 170 7.47 8.90 -15.70
CA TYR A 170 6.57 10.05 -15.63
C TYR A 170 7.31 11.34 -15.26
N ASN A 171 8.14 11.31 -14.23
CA ASN A 171 8.93 12.48 -13.83
C ASN A 171 9.96 12.88 -14.88
N TYR A 172 10.61 11.90 -15.51
CA TYR A 172 11.54 12.16 -16.60
C TYR A 172 10.85 12.89 -17.76
N GLN A 173 9.69 12.38 -18.18
CA GLN A 173 8.90 12.99 -19.25
C GLN A 173 8.44 14.42 -18.87
N THR A 174 7.98 14.62 -17.64
CA THR A 174 7.54 15.92 -17.15
C THR A 174 8.68 16.96 -17.14
N LEU A 175 9.88 16.53 -16.73
CA LEU A 175 11.04 17.42 -16.61
C LEU A 175 11.76 17.68 -17.94
N ARG A 176 11.76 16.68 -18.84
CA ARG A 176 12.52 16.71 -20.10
C ARG A 176 11.67 16.95 -21.32
N ASN A 177 10.34 16.85 -21.19
CA ASN A 177 9.40 16.85 -22.31
C ASN A 177 9.73 15.78 -23.36
N GLU A 178 10.25 14.64 -22.90
CA GLU A 178 10.73 13.51 -23.70
C GLU A 178 10.38 12.21 -22.98
N ALA A 179 9.82 11.24 -23.69
CA ALA A 179 9.53 9.93 -23.11
C ALA A 179 10.83 9.18 -22.80
N TYR A 180 10.88 8.54 -21.64
CA TYR A 180 12.01 7.71 -21.27
C TYR A 180 11.99 6.36 -22.02
N ASP A 181 13.11 6.01 -22.63
CA ASP A 181 13.31 4.70 -23.24
C ASP A 181 14.67 4.15 -22.78
N GLY A 182 14.66 3.13 -21.94
CA GLY A 182 15.90 2.61 -21.37
C GLY A 182 15.69 1.58 -20.26
N HIS A 183 16.77 1.26 -19.59
CA HIS A 183 16.77 0.37 -18.43
C HIS A 183 16.88 1.17 -17.15
N ILE A 184 16.12 0.74 -16.13
CA ILE A 184 16.13 1.31 -14.78
C ILE A 184 16.59 0.21 -13.83
N LEU A 185 17.71 0.44 -13.14
CA LEU A 185 18.11 -0.36 -11.99
C LEU A 185 17.50 0.28 -10.74
N LEU A 186 16.55 -0.39 -10.14
CA LEU A 186 15.94 -0.01 -8.88
C LEU A 186 16.61 -0.75 -7.74
N ILE A 187 17.05 -0.01 -6.73
CA ILE A 187 17.54 -0.55 -5.47
C ILE A 187 16.61 0.00 -4.38
N ASP A 188 15.74 -0.85 -3.86
CA ASP A 188 14.82 -0.52 -2.78
C ASP A 188 15.36 -1.09 -1.46
N TYR A 189 15.76 -0.20 -0.57
CA TYR A 189 16.25 -0.55 0.76
C TYR A 189 15.22 -0.11 1.80
N GLY A 190 14.27 -0.99 2.05
CA GLY A 190 13.16 -0.76 2.98
C GLY A 190 13.48 -1.10 4.44
N GLY A 191 12.46 -1.03 5.28
CA GLY A 191 12.58 -1.32 6.72
C GLY A 191 12.79 -2.79 7.08
N GLY A 192 12.73 -3.72 6.13
CA GLY A 192 12.86 -5.17 6.37
C GLY A 192 13.44 -5.95 5.20
N THR A 193 13.54 -5.35 4.02
CA THR A 193 14.02 -5.99 2.79
C THR A 193 14.95 -5.08 2.02
N LEU A 194 15.81 -5.71 1.20
CA LEU A 194 16.57 -5.06 0.14
C LEU A 194 16.14 -5.73 -1.17
N ASP A 195 15.47 -4.99 -2.02
CA ASP A 195 15.03 -5.47 -3.32
C ASP A 195 15.82 -4.78 -4.45
N ILE A 196 16.34 -5.58 -5.38
CA ILE A 196 17.09 -5.09 -6.55
C ILE A 196 16.36 -5.58 -7.79
N THR A 197 15.93 -4.64 -8.62
CA THR A 197 15.17 -4.96 -9.85
C THR A 197 15.73 -4.19 -11.02
N LEU A 198 15.90 -4.90 -12.14
CA LEU A 198 16.22 -4.30 -13.44
C LEU A 198 14.95 -4.29 -14.29
N SER A 199 14.45 -3.10 -14.62
CA SER A 199 13.28 -2.91 -15.45
C SER A 199 13.65 -2.33 -16.82
N ARG A 200 12.95 -2.76 -17.88
CA ARG A 200 13.00 -2.13 -19.18
C ARG A 200 11.76 -1.25 -19.34
N VAL A 201 11.96 0.03 -19.54
CA VAL A 201 10.89 0.97 -19.89
C VAL A 201 11.03 1.30 -21.37
N SER A 202 9.94 1.19 -22.10
CA SER A 202 9.89 1.53 -23.54
C SER A 202 8.93 2.68 -23.74
N ALA A 203 9.37 3.68 -24.47
CA ALA A 203 8.48 4.72 -24.91
C ALA A 203 7.38 4.13 -25.81
N GLY A 204 6.14 4.47 -25.50
CA GLY A 204 4.96 4.13 -26.28
C GLY A 204 4.46 5.35 -27.04
N THR A 205 3.51 5.12 -27.94
CA THR A 205 2.82 6.19 -28.66
C THR A 205 1.32 5.91 -28.59
N ASP A 206 0.56 6.88 -28.12
CA ASP A 206 -0.90 6.75 -28.08
C ASP A 206 -1.53 6.85 -29.49
N ALA A 207 -2.84 6.62 -29.56
CA ALA A 207 -3.60 6.68 -30.82
C ALA A 207 -3.53 8.07 -31.52
N ASN A 208 -3.14 9.12 -30.78
CA ASN A 208 -3.00 10.49 -31.27
C ASN A 208 -1.55 10.84 -31.65
N GLY A 209 -0.62 9.88 -31.56
CA GLY A 209 0.79 10.09 -31.86
C GLY A 209 1.59 10.73 -30.73
N LYS A 210 1.03 10.92 -29.52
CA LYS A 210 1.75 11.44 -28.36
C LYS A 210 2.57 10.34 -27.73
N GLN A 211 3.84 10.61 -27.49
CA GLN A 211 4.73 9.70 -26.76
C GLN A 211 4.41 9.70 -25.25
N PHE A 212 4.50 8.54 -24.63
CA PHE A 212 4.33 8.34 -23.18
C PHE A 212 5.30 7.31 -22.64
#